data_a2fbcc4cf311aaf4f97236ae80517d88
#
_entry.id   a2fbcc4cf311aaf4f97236ae80517d88
#
_cell.length_a   1.000
_cell.length_b   1.000
_cell.length_c   1.000
_cell.angle_alpha   90.00
_cell.angle_beta   90.00
_cell.angle_gamma   90.00
#
_symmetry.space_group_name_H-M   'P 1'
#
loop_
_entity.id
_entity.type
_entity.pdbx_description
1 polymer ?
#
loop_
_entity_poly.entity_id
_entity_poly.type
_entity_poly.pdbx_seq_one_letter_code
_entity_poly.pdbx_strand_id
1 'polypeptide(L)'
;MINILKMKDLSVKVVRFFMVLVAQLPLKFHYFMGDILSWIAKNVIHYRSKVVMINLSRSFPTMNYHEIRAIYNDFYRHFGELVAEAIWFGGSSYRRLRRNGIVKIVNPEVVSRLYDNAPSLTVLSTHCGNWELMGGFLGYETLNGEKISFGEKHISVVYKQMTSYVSDRVFALNRISPLEEVGTECE
;
A
#
# COMPACT_ATOMS: atom_id res chain seq x y z
N MET A 1 27.35 20.05 -1.98
CA MET A 1 26.74 18.72 -1.70
C MET A 1 25.82 18.75 -0.47
N ILE A 2 26.22 19.28 0.67
CA ILE A 2 25.41 19.37 1.91
C ILE A 2 24.08 20.14 1.72
N ASN A 3 24.06 21.23 0.96
CA ASN A 3 22.84 22.02 0.71
C ASN A 3 21.79 21.26 -0.12
N ILE A 4 22.22 20.44 -1.08
CA ILE A 4 21.29 19.65 -1.92
C ILE A 4 20.62 18.55 -1.11
N LEU A 5 21.34 17.89 -0.21
CA LEU A 5 20.77 16.88 0.70
C LEU A 5 19.77 17.50 1.66
N LYS A 6 20.10 18.63 2.27
CA LYS A 6 19.17 19.38 3.15
C LYS A 6 17.90 19.81 2.43
N MET A 7 18.00 20.25 1.17
CA MET A 7 16.84 20.60 0.34
C MET A 7 15.97 19.37 0.04
N LYS A 8 16.57 18.22 -0.27
CA LYS A 8 15.84 16.97 -0.51
C LYS A 8 15.12 16.50 0.76
N ASP A 9 15.75 16.59 1.92
CA ASP A 9 15.13 16.25 3.21
C ASP A 9 13.97 17.20 3.56
N LEU A 10 14.11 18.49 3.25
CA LEU A 10 13.01 19.44 3.40
C LEU A 10 11.83 19.07 2.48
N SER A 11 12.11 18.70 1.22
CA SER A 11 11.07 18.26 0.29
C SER A 11 10.35 17.02 0.78
N VAL A 12 11.06 16.06 1.35
CA VAL A 12 10.45 14.86 1.99
C VAL A 12 9.50 15.27 3.12
N LYS A 13 9.95 16.15 4.02
CA LYS A 13 9.14 16.64 5.15
C LYS A 13 7.87 17.36 4.67
N VAL A 14 7.99 18.22 3.66
CA VAL A 14 6.86 18.96 3.09
C VAL A 14 5.85 18.00 2.44
N VAL A 15 6.32 17.10 1.58
CA VAL A 15 5.45 16.11 0.93
C VAL A 15 4.75 15.24 1.97
N ARG A 16 5.49 14.75 2.97
CA ARG A 16 4.92 13.94 4.04
C ARG A 16 3.89 14.70 4.87
N PHE A 17 4.16 15.95 5.21
CA PHE A 17 3.21 16.80 5.94
C PHE A 17 1.87 16.89 5.19
N PHE A 18 1.89 17.18 3.89
CA PHE A 18 0.67 17.24 3.09
C PHE A 18 0.00 15.87 2.94
N MET A 19 0.77 14.79 2.77
CA MET A 19 0.21 13.44 2.72
C MET A 19 -0.49 13.07 4.03
N VAL A 20 0.12 13.33 5.17
CA VAL A 20 -0.49 13.07 6.49
C VAL A 20 -1.74 13.91 6.68
N LEU A 21 -1.71 15.19 6.28
CA LEU A 21 -2.87 16.06 6.36
C LEU A 21 -4.04 15.55 5.51
N VAL A 22 -3.77 15.19 4.26
CA VAL A 22 -4.79 14.62 3.35
C VAL A 22 -5.30 13.28 3.87
N ALA A 23 -4.41 12.44 4.39
CA ALA A 23 -4.77 11.15 4.95
C ALA A 23 -5.76 11.23 6.14
N GLN A 24 -5.87 12.39 6.83
CA GLN A 24 -6.87 12.57 7.89
C GLN A 24 -8.32 12.61 7.36
N LEU A 25 -8.51 12.86 6.09
CA LEU A 25 -9.83 12.85 5.47
C LEU A 25 -10.44 11.42 5.50
N PRO A 26 -11.77 11.30 5.45
CA PRO A 26 -12.42 9.99 5.40
C PRO A 26 -11.99 9.16 4.19
N LEU A 27 -11.89 7.84 4.33
CA LEU A 27 -11.49 6.94 3.24
C LEU A 27 -12.39 7.09 2.00
N LYS A 28 -13.68 7.35 2.18
CA LYS A 28 -14.62 7.63 1.08
C LYS A 28 -14.20 8.82 0.22
N PHE A 29 -13.61 9.86 0.83
CA PHE A 29 -13.08 11.00 0.09
C PHE A 29 -11.87 10.58 -0.77
N HIS A 30 -11.00 9.73 -0.24
CA HIS A 30 -9.86 9.22 -1.01
C HIS A 30 -10.30 8.39 -2.20
N TYR A 31 -11.32 7.54 -2.06
CA TYR A 31 -11.88 6.79 -3.19
C TYR A 31 -12.49 7.72 -4.25
N PHE A 32 -13.22 8.75 -3.85
CA PHE A 32 -13.72 9.76 -4.79
C PHE A 32 -12.58 10.44 -5.57
N MET A 33 -11.50 10.82 -4.88
CA MET A 33 -10.31 11.38 -5.53
C MET A 33 -9.59 10.34 -6.41
N GLY A 34 -9.59 9.08 -5.99
CA GLY A 34 -9.07 7.95 -6.77
C GLY A 34 -9.84 7.75 -8.08
N ASP A 35 -11.17 7.88 -8.07
CA ASP A 35 -12.01 7.81 -9.26
C ASP A 35 -11.67 8.92 -10.24
N ILE A 36 -11.50 10.16 -9.77
CA ILE A 36 -11.06 11.29 -10.60
C ILE A 36 -9.69 11.02 -11.20
N LEU A 37 -8.73 10.57 -10.39
CA LEU A 37 -7.38 10.24 -10.84
C LEU A 37 -7.40 9.13 -11.90
N SER A 38 -8.18 8.09 -11.69
CA SER A 38 -8.32 6.98 -12.62
C SER A 38 -8.91 7.43 -13.95
N TRP A 39 -9.92 8.30 -13.91
CA TRP A 39 -10.52 8.88 -15.09
C TRP A 39 -9.50 9.70 -15.89
N ILE A 40 -8.73 10.57 -15.23
CA ILE A 40 -7.68 11.37 -15.85
C ILE A 40 -6.58 10.46 -16.43
N ALA A 41 -6.09 9.50 -15.67
CA ALA A 41 -5.06 8.57 -16.10
C ALA A 41 -5.47 7.79 -17.35
N LYS A 42 -6.72 7.36 -17.42
CA LYS A 42 -7.28 6.60 -18.53
C LYS A 42 -7.59 7.44 -19.74
N ASN A 43 -8.31 8.57 -19.57
CA ASN A 43 -8.95 9.29 -20.68
C ASN A 43 -8.17 10.51 -21.15
N VAL A 44 -7.33 11.10 -20.30
CA VAL A 44 -6.55 12.31 -20.62
C VAL A 44 -5.09 11.94 -20.88
N ILE A 45 -4.44 11.29 -19.91
CA ILE A 45 -3.01 10.97 -19.98
C ILE A 45 -2.75 9.69 -20.79
N HIS A 46 -3.71 8.77 -20.87
CA HIS A 46 -3.58 7.43 -21.45
C HIS A 46 -2.41 6.65 -20.82
N TYR A 47 -2.24 6.79 -19.50
CA TYR A 47 -1.14 6.22 -18.74
C TYR A 47 -1.01 4.72 -19.00
N ARG A 48 0.10 4.32 -19.63
CA ARG A 48 0.42 2.93 -19.98
C ARG A 48 -0.66 2.17 -20.76
N SER A 49 -1.58 2.85 -21.42
CA SER A 49 -2.74 2.27 -22.09
C SER A 49 -2.37 1.10 -23.03
N LYS A 50 -1.36 1.29 -23.88
CA LYS A 50 -0.90 0.23 -24.80
C LYS A 50 -0.34 -0.99 -24.04
N VAL A 51 0.42 -0.77 -22.97
CA VAL A 51 1.02 -1.84 -22.15
C VAL A 51 -0.06 -2.66 -21.47
N VAL A 52 -1.05 -1.99 -20.88
CA VAL A 52 -2.20 -2.64 -20.23
C VAL A 52 -2.97 -3.49 -21.24
N MET A 53 -3.31 -2.94 -22.40
CA MET A 53 -4.03 -3.69 -23.44
C MET A 53 -3.26 -4.92 -23.93
N ILE A 54 -1.95 -4.78 -24.20
CA ILE A 54 -1.10 -5.91 -24.64
C ILE A 54 -1.06 -7.00 -23.56
N ASN A 55 -0.86 -6.61 -22.29
CA ASN A 55 -0.79 -7.57 -21.21
C ASN A 55 -2.13 -8.31 -21.03
N LEU A 56 -3.25 -7.60 -21.04
CA LEU A 56 -4.57 -8.21 -20.93
C LEU A 56 -4.84 -9.18 -22.11
N SER A 57 -4.56 -8.77 -23.34
CA SER A 57 -4.75 -9.65 -24.52
C SER A 57 -3.88 -10.91 -24.47
N ARG A 58 -2.69 -10.83 -23.88
CA ARG A 58 -1.81 -11.99 -23.70
C ARG A 58 -2.25 -12.89 -22.54
N SER A 59 -2.78 -12.31 -21.47
CA SER A 59 -3.25 -13.05 -20.29
C SER A 59 -4.58 -13.77 -20.55
N PHE A 60 -5.40 -13.21 -21.44
CA PHE A 60 -6.73 -13.72 -21.75
C PHE A 60 -6.90 -13.92 -23.27
N PRO A 61 -6.17 -14.87 -23.88
CA PRO A 61 -6.13 -15.03 -25.34
C PRO A 61 -7.45 -15.47 -25.99
N THR A 62 -8.37 -16.00 -25.19
CA THR A 62 -9.70 -16.46 -25.65
C THR A 62 -10.80 -15.41 -25.55
N MET A 63 -10.52 -14.30 -24.87
CA MET A 63 -11.49 -13.23 -24.70
C MET A 63 -11.57 -12.33 -25.93
N ASN A 64 -12.78 -11.90 -26.26
CA ASN A 64 -13.01 -10.92 -27.31
C ASN A 64 -12.65 -9.49 -26.86
N TYR A 65 -12.65 -8.55 -27.82
CA TYR A 65 -12.27 -7.17 -27.55
C TYR A 65 -13.15 -6.49 -26.48
N HIS A 66 -14.45 -6.76 -26.46
CA HIS A 66 -15.35 -6.14 -25.48
C HIS A 66 -15.07 -6.63 -24.05
N GLU A 67 -14.79 -7.91 -23.90
CA GLU A 67 -14.40 -8.50 -22.60
C GLU A 67 -13.08 -7.91 -22.11
N ILE A 68 -12.06 -7.89 -22.96
CA ILE A 68 -10.77 -7.25 -22.64
C ILE A 68 -10.95 -5.78 -22.28
N ARG A 69 -11.83 -5.07 -22.99
CA ARG A 69 -12.11 -3.65 -22.72
C ARG A 69 -12.80 -3.43 -21.38
N ALA A 70 -13.64 -4.35 -20.94
CA ALA A 70 -14.24 -4.30 -19.60
C ALA A 70 -13.16 -4.42 -18.53
N ILE A 71 -12.26 -5.41 -18.61
CA ILE A 71 -11.13 -5.59 -17.68
C ILE A 71 -10.18 -4.39 -17.71
N TYR A 72 -9.95 -3.82 -18.89
CA TYR A 72 -9.14 -2.60 -19.02
C TYR A 72 -9.76 -1.41 -18.26
N ASN A 73 -11.08 -1.27 -18.28
CA ASN A 73 -11.75 -0.22 -17.50
C ASN A 73 -11.62 -0.47 -15.99
N ASP A 74 -11.80 -1.71 -15.57
CA ASP A 74 -11.66 -2.12 -14.17
C ASP A 74 -10.23 -1.95 -13.65
N PHE A 75 -9.21 -2.19 -14.50
CA PHE A 75 -7.82 -1.92 -14.17
C PHE A 75 -7.60 -0.46 -13.75
N TYR A 76 -8.13 0.51 -14.49
CA TYR A 76 -7.95 1.93 -14.12
C TYR A 76 -8.72 2.30 -12.85
N ARG A 77 -9.92 1.76 -12.67
CA ARG A 77 -10.67 1.97 -11.42
C ARG A 77 -9.84 1.45 -10.24
N HIS A 78 -9.37 0.22 -10.33
CA HIS A 78 -8.53 -0.39 -9.30
C HIS A 78 -7.22 0.39 -9.08
N PHE A 79 -6.60 0.90 -10.13
CA PHE A 79 -5.43 1.77 -10.01
C PHE A 79 -5.72 3.02 -9.17
N GLY A 80 -6.88 3.65 -9.37
CA GLY A 80 -7.31 4.78 -8.54
C GLY A 80 -7.53 4.41 -7.08
N GLU A 81 -8.15 3.24 -6.83
CA GLU A 81 -8.35 2.69 -5.49
C GLU A 81 -6.99 2.44 -4.78
N LEU A 82 -6.04 1.82 -5.46
CA LEU A 82 -4.69 1.57 -4.93
C LEU A 82 -3.99 2.85 -4.49
N VAL A 83 -4.05 3.89 -5.31
CA VAL A 83 -3.44 5.20 -4.98
C VAL A 83 -4.15 5.85 -3.80
N ALA A 84 -5.47 5.81 -3.78
CA ALA A 84 -6.30 6.35 -2.70
C ALA A 84 -5.96 5.70 -1.35
N GLU A 85 -5.90 4.37 -1.34
CA GLU A 85 -5.56 3.59 -0.15
C GLU A 85 -4.11 3.81 0.30
N ALA A 86 -3.15 3.88 -0.63
CA ALA A 86 -1.75 4.12 -0.28
C ALA A 86 -1.55 5.50 0.39
N ILE A 87 -2.25 6.53 -0.07
CA ILE A 87 -2.21 7.87 0.54
C ILE A 87 -2.85 7.83 1.93
N TRP A 88 -4.04 7.22 2.05
CA TRP A 88 -4.75 7.10 3.31
C TRP A 88 -3.94 6.30 4.34
N PHE A 89 -3.37 5.16 3.94
CA PHE A 89 -2.54 4.30 4.77
C PHE A 89 -1.32 5.04 5.32
N GLY A 90 -0.58 5.75 4.46
CA GLY A 90 0.65 6.42 4.82
C GLY A 90 0.53 7.51 5.88
N GLY A 91 -0.69 8.00 6.16
CA GLY A 91 -0.97 8.94 7.24
C GLY A 91 -1.90 8.39 8.33
N SER A 92 -2.16 7.08 8.30
CA SER A 92 -3.04 6.42 9.28
C SER A 92 -2.25 5.89 10.47
N SER A 93 -2.82 6.07 11.66
CA SER A 93 -2.32 5.45 12.88
C SER A 93 -2.81 4.01 13.00
N TYR A 94 -2.12 3.19 13.81
CA TYR A 94 -2.54 1.85 14.19
C TYR A 94 -4.01 1.78 14.62
N ARG A 95 -4.46 2.70 15.49
CA ARG A 95 -5.85 2.74 15.98
C ARG A 95 -6.84 3.01 14.85
N ARG A 96 -6.44 3.82 13.88
CA ARG A 96 -7.29 4.15 12.73
C ARG A 96 -7.43 2.98 11.77
N LEU A 97 -6.35 2.26 11.49
CA LEU A 97 -6.36 1.04 10.68
C LEU A 97 -7.32 0.00 11.27
N ARG A 98 -7.18 -0.26 12.57
CA ARG A 98 -8.04 -1.21 13.29
C ARG A 98 -9.52 -0.82 13.24
N ARG A 99 -9.83 0.45 13.48
CA ARG A 99 -11.22 0.93 13.52
C ARG A 99 -11.93 0.88 12.16
N ASN A 100 -11.19 1.08 11.07
CA ASN A 100 -11.79 1.13 9.73
C ASN A 100 -12.08 -0.25 9.13
N GLY A 101 -11.43 -1.31 9.61
CA GLY A 101 -11.67 -2.67 9.14
C GLY A 101 -11.42 -2.89 7.64
N ILE A 102 -10.52 -2.05 7.03
CA ILE A 102 -10.20 -2.13 5.60
C ILE A 102 -9.53 -3.45 5.23
N VAL A 103 -8.78 -4.02 6.18
CA VAL A 103 -8.15 -5.32 6.07
C VAL A 103 -8.52 -6.15 7.30
N LYS A 104 -8.83 -7.42 7.08
CA LYS A 104 -9.06 -8.40 8.14
C LYS A 104 -8.16 -9.59 7.95
N ILE A 105 -7.52 -10.04 9.02
CA ILE A 105 -6.70 -11.25 9.01
C ILE A 105 -7.60 -12.42 9.38
N VAL A 106 -7.73 -13.36 8.45
CA VAL A 106 -8.68 -14.47 8.55
C VAL A 106 -8.15 -15.58 9.45
N ASN A 107 -6.85 -15.88 9.37
CA ASN A 107 -6.21 -17.02 10.03
C ASN A 107 -5.03 -16.55 10.90
N PRO A 108 -5.25 -15.76 11.96
CA PRO A 108 -4.15 -15.23 12.79
C PRO A 108 -3.39 -16.35 13.52
N GLU A 109 -4.06 -17.45 13.87
CA GLU A 109 -3.49 -18.62 14.54
C GLU A 109 -2.43 -19.33 13.69
N VAL A 110 -2.55 -19.29 12.37
CA VAL A 110 -1.54 -19.87 11.46
C VAL A 110 -0.26 -19.07 11.54
N VAL A 111 -0.37 -17.73 11.53
CA VAL A 111 0.79 -16.83 11.65
C VAL A 111 1.47 -17.03 12.99
N SER A 112 0.73 -16.99 14.10
CA SER A 112 1.26 -17.17 15.45
C SER A 112 1.98 -18.52 15.59
N ARG A 113 1.34 -19.62 15.16
CA ARG A 113 1.93 -20.95 15.22
C ARG A 113 3.23 -21.08 14.44
N LEU A 114 3.28 -20.54 13.21
CA LEU A 114 4.48 -20.58 12.38
C LEU A 114 5.61 -19.76 13.02
N TYR A 115 5.24 -18.64 13.59
CA TYR A 115 6.17 -17.73 14.21
C TYR A 115 6.78 -18.28 15.49
N ASP A 116 6.00 -18.92 16.35
CA ASP A 116 6.46 -19.50 17.61
C ASP A 116 7.39 -20.70 17.39
N ASN A 117 7.20 -21.43 16.29
CA ASN A 117 7.95 -22.65 16.00
C ASN A 117 9.15 -22.46 15.06
N ALA A 118 9.41 -21.26 14.57
CA ALA A 118 10.51 -20.99 13.63
C ALA A 118 11.46 -19.90 14.14
N PRO A 119 12.79 -20.04 13.95
CA PRO A 119 13.75 -19.00 14.30
C PRO A 119 13.58 -17.74 13.42
N SER A 120 13.12 -17.91 12.19
CA SER A 120 12.79 -16.85 11.25
C SER A 120 11.66 -17.27 10.31
N LEU A 121 10.91 -16.30 9.82
CA LEU A 121 9.79 -16.51 8.91
C LEU A 121 9.92 -15.58 7.70
N THR A 122 9.83 -16.13 6.50
CA THR A 122 9.73 -15.35 5.27
C THR A 122 8.28 -15.31 4.82
N VAL A 123 7.73 -14.09 4.71
CA VAL A 123 6.38 -13.87 4.20
C VAL A 123 6.47 -13.42 2.75
N LEU A 124 5.89 -14.22 1.85
CA LEU A 124 5.76 -13.86 0.43
C LEU A 124 4.36 -13.34 0.16
N SER A 125 4.29 -12.15 -0.41
CA SER A 125 3.03 -11.54 -0.84
C SER A 125 2.87 -11.62 -2.34
N THR A 126 1.65 -11.82 -2.79
CA THR A 126 1.28 -11.65 -4.21
C THR A 126 1.10 -10.17 -4.51
N HIS A 127 1.29 -9.78 -5.78
CA HIS A 127 0.94 -8.42 -6.24
C HIS A 127 -0.56 -8.29 -6.58
N CYS A 128 -1.42 -8.95 -5.80
CA CYS A 128 -2.87 -8.85 -5.93
C CYS A 128 -3.41 -7.88 -4.89
N GLY A 129 -4.33 -7.01 -5.30
CA GLY A 129 -4.85 -5.97 -4.41
C GLY A 129 -3.79 -4.94 -4.03
N ASN A 130 -3.98 -4.29 -2.89
CA ASN A 130 -3.05 -3.29 -2.38
C ASN A 130 -2.07 -3.88 -1.36
N TRP A 131 -0.98 -4.44 -1.84
CA TRP A 131 0.07 -5.04 -1.00
C TRP A 131 0.76 -4.01 -0.07
N GLU A 132 0.71 -2.71 -0.37
CA GLU A 132 1.23 -1.66 0.53
C GLU A 132 0.54 -1.69 1.91
N LEU A 133 -0.72 -2.11 1.96
CA LEU A 133 -1.46 -2.25 3.21
C LEU A 133 -0.87 -3.32 4.14
N MET A 134 -0.10 -4.25 3.62
CA MET A 134 0.56 -5.28 4.46
C MET A 134 1.52 -4.69 5.49
N GLY A 135 2.06 -3.49 5.26
CA GLY A 135 2.87 -2.80 6.25
C GLY A 135 2.16 -2.52 7.57
N GLY A 136 0.83 -2.52 7.58
CA GLY A 136 0.01 -2.27 8.77
C GLY A 136 -0.55 -3.53 9.44
N PHE A 137 -0.12 -4.74 9.05
CA PHE A 137 -0.82 -5.97 9.42
C PHE A 137 -0.92 -6.23 10.93
N LEU A 138 0.02 -5.75 11.75
CA LEU A 138 -0.07 -5.80 13.21
C LEU A 138 -1.21 -4.93 13.76
N GLY A 139 -1.62 -3.91 13.00
CA GLY A 139 -2.70 -3.00 13.34
C GLY A 139 -4.09 -3.48 12.92
N TYR A 140 -4.19 -4.53 12.14
CA TYR A 140 -5.46 -4.97 11.60
C TYR A 140 -6.25 -5.83 12.58
N GLU A 141 -7.57 -5.80 12.40
CA GLU A 141 -8.48 -6.64 13.15
C GLU A 141 -8.36 -8.10 12.67
N THR A 142 -8.34 -9.04 13.62
CA THR A 142 -8.44 -10.46 13.32
C THR A 142 -9.88 -10.93 13.47
N LEU A 143 -10.29 -11.96 12.74
CA LEU A 143 -11.67 -12.46 12.81
C LEU A 143 -12.10 -12.93 14.21
N ASN A 144 -11.16 -13.48 14.97
CA ASN A 144 -11.39 -13.99 16.32
C ASN A 144 -11.04 -12.98 17.43
N GLY A 145 -10.63 -11.76 17.07
CA GLY A 145 -10.23 -10.73 18.00
C GLY A 145 -8.87 -10.93 18.65
N GLU A 146 -8.14 -12.00 18.31
CA GLU A 146 -6.76 -12.24 18.78
C GLU A 146 -5.81 -11.19 18.23
N LYS A 147 -4.79 -10.85 19.01
CA LYS A 147 -3.72 -9.97 18.58
C LYS A 147 -2.60 -10.80 17.99
N ILE A 148 -2.14 -10.44 16.81
CA ILE A 148 -0.88 -10.96 16.28
C ILE A 148 0.26 -10.22 16.97
N SER A 149 1.14 -10.97 17.60
CA SER A 149 2.35 -10.43 18.22
C SER A 149 3.55 -11.17 17.67
N PHE A 150 4.60 -10.44 17.32
CA PHE A 150 5.88 -11.01 16.88
C PHE A 150 6.93 -11.01 18.01
N GLY A 151 6.53 -10.69 19.23
CA GLY A 151 7.42 -10.62 20.36
C GLY A 151 8.59 -9.65 20.11
N GLU A 152 9.81 -10.09 20.41
CA GLU A 152 11.04 -9.31 20.23
C GLU A 152 11.69 -9.45 18.83
N LYS A 153 11.02 -10.12 17.90
CA LYS A 153 11.62 -10.37 16.59
C LYS A 153 11.47 -9.14 15.67
N HIS A 154 12.51 -8.89 14.87
CA HIS A 154 12.54 -7.79 13.91
C HIS A 154 11.78 -8.15 12.64
N ILE A 155 11.12 -7.14 12.07
CA ILE A 155 10.45 -7.25 10.77
C ILE A 155 11.29 -6.49 9.75
N SER A 156 11.80 -7.20 8.74
CA SER A 156 12.52 -6.61 7.62
C SER A 156 11.70 -6.70 6.35
N VAL A 157 11.58 -5.60 5.61
CA VAL A 157 10.84 -5.54 4.35
C VAL A 157 11.81 -5.37 3.20
N VAL A 158 11.89 -6.38 2.33
CA VAL A 158 12.69 -6.31 1.10
C VAL A 158 11.90 -5.57 0.03
N TYR A 159 12.42 -4.45 -0.46
CA TYR A 159 11.78 -3.68 -1.51
C TYR A 159 12.80 -3.15 -2.53
N LYS A 160 12.31 -2.83 -3.74
CA LYS A 160 13.13 -2.20 -4.76
C LYS A 160 13.17 -0.69 -4.53
N GLN A 161 14.37 -0.15 -4.31
CA GLN A 161 14.56 1.28 -4.15
C GLN A 161 14.06 2.06 -5.37
N MET A 162 13.38 3.17 -5.12
CA MET A 162 12.83 4.04 -6.18
C MET A 162 13.91 4.98 -6.72
N THR A 163 13.79 5.35 -8.00
CA THR A 163 14.73 6.27 -8.65
C THR A 163 14.74 7.67 -8.02
N SER A 164 13.58 8.13 -7.57
CA SER A 164 13.44 9.44 -6.91
C SER A 164 13.71 9.31 -5.41
N TYR A 165 14.73 9.99 -4.90
CA TYR A 165 15.03 10.03 -3.46
C TYR A 165 13.83 10.45 -2.60
N VAL A 166 13.10 11.48 -3.03
CA VAL A 166 11.93 11.98 -2.26
C VAL A 166 10.84 10.92 -2.21
N SER A 167 10.51 10.33 -3.35
CA SER A 167 9.50 9.27 -3.42
C SER A 167 9.91 8.07 -2.56
N ASP A 168 11.15 7.60 -2.72
CA ASP A 168 11.68 6.46 -1.97
C ASP A 168 11.56 6.68 -0.45
N ARG A 169 12.02 7.84 0.01
CA ARG A 169 11.99 8.18 1.44
C ARG A 169 10.57 8.35 1.99
N VAL A 170 9.67 8.97 1.21
CA VAL A 170 8.26 9.13 1.60
C VAL A 170 7.58 7.77 1.71
N PHE A 171 7.77 6.88 0.74
CA PHE A 171 7.18 5.53 0.80
C PHE A 171 7.76 4.69 1.94
N ALA A 172 9.07 4.75 2.19
CA ALA A 172 9.69 4.08 3.33
C ALA A 172 9.03 4.54 4.66
N LEU A 173 8.90 5.85 4.86
CA LEU A 173 8.25 6.40 6.05
C LEU A 173 6.77 6.03 6.15
N ASN A 174 6.06 5.94 5.03
CA ASN A 174 4.66 5.51 5.02
C ASN A 174 4.48 4.07 5.50
N ARG A 175 5.40 3.18 5.11
CA ARG A 175 5.35 1.76 5.53
C ARG A 175 5.63 1.57 7.02
N ILE A 176 6.51 2.39 7.59
CA ILE A 176 6.89 2.32 9.01
C ILE A 176 5.86 2.97 9.92
N SER A 177 5.23 4.07 9.47
CA SER A 177 4.36 4.92 10.29
C SER A 177 3.28 4.19 11.09
N PRO A 178 2.56 3.19 10.56
CA PRO A 178 1.57 2.46 11.34
C PRO A 178 2.16 1.53 12.39
N LEU A 179 3.46 1.19 12.28
CA LEU A 179 4.16 0.26 13.16
C LEU A 179 4.89 0.98 14.30
N GLU A 180 5.19 2.28 14.16
CA GLU A 180 5.88 3.07 15.20
C GLU A 180 5.13 3.07 16.54
N GLU A 181 3.78 3.06 16.52
CA GLU A 181 2.96 3.01 17.73
C GLU A 181 3.02 1.64 18.45
N VAL A 182 3.53 0.60 17.80
CA VAL A 182 3.58 -0.78 18.33
C VAL A 182 4.98 -1.13 18.88
N GLY A 183 5.92 -0.19 18.78
CA GLY A 183 7.31 -0.39 19.26
C GLY A 183 8.11 -1.34 18.39
N THR A 184 7.72 -1.56 17.14
CA THR A 184 8.44 -2.42 16.20
C THR A 184 9.50 -1.58 15.51
N GLU A 185 10.77 -1.86 15.76
CA GLU A 185 11.85 -1.29 14.96
C GLU A 185 11.85 -1.98 13.59
N CYS A 186 11.60 -1.22 12.54
CA CYS A 186 11.71 -1.67 11.15
C CYS A 186 13.07 -1.23 10.61
N GLU A 187 13.95 -2.15 10.31
CA GLU A 187 15.18 -1.93 9.57
C GLU A 187 14.98 -2.15 8.06
#